data_f12bd419e84eab72c0dbc7541ee79dbf
#
_entry.id   f12bd419e84eab72c0dbc7541ee79dbf
#
_cell.length_a   1.000
_cell.length_b   1.000
_cell.length_c   1.000
_cell.angle_alpha   90.00
_cell.angle_beta   90.00
_cell.angle_gamma   90.00
#
_symmetry.space_group_name_H-M   'P 1'
#
loop_
_entity.id
_entity.type
_entity.pdbx_description
1 polymer ?
#
loop_
_entity_poly.entity_id
_entity_poly.type
_entity_poly.pdbx_seq_one_letter_code
_entity_poly.pdbx_strand_id
1 'polypeptide(L)'
;SSTPELIYQFWYDYKNRIIQKKVPGAKEVYMVYDPLDRIVLTQDGAMRSSSGTAWAYVKYDNANRVIIQGIYTHGSVLNQSQMQAYINDPAQVPCYTNNSYYEIRQSGSSGYSNQCFPASGTEERGYNYYDNYDFDFDGNADYSKQNQGLTDEATATDLTYGLATGSKKKILGTSTWLIEVSFYDQYYHAIQVRSNNQIKTNVTDHTTNVVNFAGQALE
;
A
#
# COMPACT_ATOMS: atom_id res chain seq x y z
N SER A 1 -27.17 8.18 -30.96
CA SER A 1 -26.19 9.27 -30.88
C SER A 1 -25.07 8.83 -29.98
N SER A 2 -23.89 8.63 -30.57
CA SER A 2 -22.67 8.35 -29.82
C SER A 2 -22.35 9.55 -28.91
N THR A 3 -22.46 9.39 -27.62
CA THR A 3 -21.91 10.36 -26.68
C THR A 3 -20.42 10.55 -26.99
N PRO A 4 -19.92 11.78 -27.07
CA PRO A 4 -18.50 12.00 -27.38
C PRO A 4 -17.62 11.25 -26.39
N GLU A 5 -16.67 10.45 -26.86
CA GLU A 5 -15.72 9.70 -26.05
C GLU A 5 -14.81 10.60 -25.18
N LEU A 6 -14.94 11.91 -25.29
CA LEU A 6 -14.09 12.93 -24.66
C LEU A 6 -14.68 13.53 -23.39
N ILE A 7 -15.64 12.88 -22.73
CA ILE A 7 -16.28 13.39 -21.53
C ILE A 7 -15.71 12.70 -20.29
N TYR A 8 -15.27 13.51 -19.32
CA TYR A 8 -15.01 13.06 -17.95
C TYR A 8 -16.32 13.05 -17.18
N GLN A 9 -16.62 11.94 -16.51
CA GLN A 9 -17.84 11.76 -15.73
C GLN A 9 -17.51 11.33 -14.32
N PHE A 10 -18.22 11.88 -13.33
CA PHE A 10 -18.07 11.54 -11.92
C PHE A 10 -19.45 11.33 -11.30
N TRP A 11 -19.59 10.30 -10.51
CA TRP A 11 -20.79 10.01 -9.76
C TRP A 11 -20.47 10.04 -8.28
N TYR A 12 -21.39 10.59 -7.51
CA TYR A 12 -21.19 10.84 -6.09
C TYR A 12 -22.27 10.11 -5.28
N ASP A 13 -21.92 9.74 -4.05
CA ASP A 13 -22.89 9.28 -3.08
C ASP A 13 -23.53 10.46 -2.29
N TYR A 14 -24.38 10.13 -1.30
CA TYR A 14 -25.05 11.12 -0.45
C TYR A 14 -24.08 11.90 0.47
N LYS A 15 -22.85 11.42 0.66
CA LYS A 15 -21.75 12.08 1.40
C LYS A 15 -20.85 12.92 0.48
N ASN A 16 -21.21 13.08 -0.79
CA ASN A 16 -20.39 13.75 -1.82
C ASN A 16 -19.02 13.06 -2.08
N ARG A 17 -18.89 11.75 -1.83
CA ARG A 17 -17.69 11.00 -2.18
C ARG A 17 -17.85 10.46 -3.61
N ILE A 18 -16.75 10.45 -4.38
CA ILE A 18 -16.75 9.89 -5.74
C ILE A 18 -16.83 8.37 -5.66
N ILE A 19 -17.96 7.80 -6.05
CA ILE A 19 -18.18 6.34 -6.07
C ILE A 19 -17.85 5.72 -7.43
N GLN A 20 -17.85 6.53 -8.48
CA GLN A 20 -17.53 6.09 -9.82
C GLN A 20 -16.92 7.25 -10.61
N LYS A 21 -15.89 6.99 -11.40
CA LYS A 21 -15.33 7.94 -12.36
C LYS A 21 -15.11 7.28 -13.71
N LYS A 22 -15.28 8.06 -14.77
CA LYS A 22 -14.97 7.67 -16.15
C LYS A 22 -14.10 8.73 -16.78
N VAL A 23 -13.03 8.29 -17.42
CA VAL A 23 -12.18 9.14 -18.27
C VAL A 23 -12.42 8.81 -19.74
N PRO A 24 -12.16 9.71 -20.67
CA PRO A 24 -12.31 9.46 -22.10
C PRO A 24 -11.60 8.16 -22.54
N GLY A 25 -12.27 7.38 -23.37
CA GLY A 25 -11.72 6.13 -23.91
C GLY A 25 -11.60 4.95 -22.94
N ALA A 26 -11.98 5.11 -21.67
CA ALA A 26 -11.93 4.06 -20.66
C ALA A 26 -13.30 3.69 -20.10
N LYS A 27 -13.42 2.50 -19.56
CA LYS A 27 -14.56 2.11 -18.72
C LYS A 27 -14.45 2.78 -17.34
N GLU A 28 -15.58 2.85 -16.65
CA GLU A 28 -15.66 3.42 -15.30
C GLU A 28 -14.74 2.69 -14.32
N VAL A 29 -14.21 3.44 -13.34
CA VAL A 29 -13.57 2.90 -12.13
C VAL A 29 -14.53 3.07 -10.97
N TYR A 30 -14.82 1.98 -10.28
CA TYR A 30 -15.63 1.95 -9.06
C TYR A 30 -14.78 2.16 -7.83
N MET A 31 -15.32 2.85 -6.83
CA MET A 31 -14.68 3.10 -5.54
C MET A 31 -15.65 2.72 -4.42
N VAL A 32 -15.16 2.01 -3.42
CA VAL A 32 -15.93 1.55 -2.27
C VAL A 32 -15.21 2.00 -0.99
N TYR A 33 -15.99 2.47 -0.03
CA TYR A 33 -15.49 3.15 1.15
C TYR A 33 -15.80 2.37 2.42
N ASP A 34 -14.89 2.47 3.39
CA ASP A 34 -15.11 2.01 4.75
C ASP A 34 -15.92 3.05 5.56
N PRO A 35 -16.32 2.73 6.81
CA PRO A 35 -17.05 3.66 7.67
C PRO A 35 -16.30 4.94 8.05
N LEU A 36 -14.95 4.97 7.89
CA LEU A 36 -14.11 6.16 8.10
C LEU A 36 -13.92 6.98 6.82
N ASP A 37 -14.74 6.72 5.79
CA ASP A 37 -14.73 7.42 4.49
C ASP A 37 -13.42 7.26 3.70
N ARG A 38 -12.65 6.17 3.95
CA ARG A 38 -11.44 5.82 3.22
C ARG A 38 -11.77 4.83 2.10
N ILE A 39 -11.10 4.95 0.96
CA ILE A 39 -11.24 3.96 -0.13
C ILE A 39 -10.60 2.65 0.31
N VAL A 40 -11.36 1.56 0.37
CA VAL A 40 -10.86 0.21 0.68
C VAL A 40 -10.84 -0.71 -0.52
N LEU A 41 -11.74 -0.51 -1.49
CA LEU A 41 -11.76 -1.26 -2.74
C LEU A 41 -11.89 -0.33 -3.95
N THR A 42 -11.24 -0.73 -5.04
CA THR A 42 -11.46 -0.15 -6.36
C THR A 42 -11.59 -1.26 -7.40
N GLN A 43 -12.38 -1.01 -8.46
CA GLN A 43 -12.50 -1.94 -9.58
C GLN A 43 -12.51 -1.17 -10.89
N ASP A 44 -11.55 -1.44 -11.76
CA ASP A 44 -11.49 -0.85 -13.09
C ASP A 44 -12.25 -1.68 -14.14
N GLY A 45 -12.32 -1.16 -15.36
CA GLY A 45 -13.01 -1.82 -16.46
C GLY A 45 -12.33 -3.11 -16.91
N ALA A 46 -11.03 -3.27 -16.75
CA ALA A 46 -10.31 -4.50 -17.09
C ALA A 46 -10.65 -5.62 -16.10
N MET A 47 -10.66 -5.33 -14.80
CA MET A 47 -11.10 -6.27 -13.76
C MET A 47 -12.53 -6.76 -13.97
N ARG A 48 -13.46 -5.84 -14.32
CA ARG A 48 -14.86 -6.21 -14.63
C ARG A 48 -14.97 -7.07 -15.88
N SER A 49 -14.15 -6.81 -16.90
CA SER A 49 -14.17 -7.56 -18.15
C SER A 49 -13.53 -8.94 -18.05
N SER A 50 -12.62 -9.13 -17.10
CA SER A 50 -11.94 -10.41 -16.88
C SER A 50 -12.86 -11.39 -16.13
N SER A 51 -12.99 -11.22 -14.82
CA SER A 51 -13.83 -12.09 -13.98
C SER A 51 -15.02 -11.37 -13.35
N GLY A 52 -14.92 -10.05 -13.22
CA GLY A 52 -15.90 -9.22 -12.52
C GLY A 52 -15.90 -9.37 -11.00
N THR A 53 -15.20 -10.39 -10.47
CA THR A 53 -15.14 -10.69 -9.03
C THR A 53 -13.93 -10.08 -8.33
N ALA A 54 -12.89 -9.70 -9.10
CA ALA A 54 -11.65 -9.15 -8.57
C ALA A 54 -11.78 -7.64 -8.31
N TRP A 55 -11.24 -7.21 -7.16
CA TRP A 55 -11.16 -5.81 -6.71
C TRP A 55 -9.76 -5.52 -6.19
N ALA A 56 -9.18 -4.41 -6.56
CA ALA A 56 -7.97 -3.94 -5.89
C ALA A 56 -8.35 -3.45 -4.49
N TYR A 57 -7.61 -3.87 -3.47
CA TYR A 57 -7.87 -3.48 -2.09
C TYR A 57 -6.66 -2.80 -1.45
N VAL A 58 -6.93 -1.99 -0.44
CA VAL A 58 -5.94 -1.43 0.46
C VAL A 58 -6.39 -1.56 1.91
N LYS A 59 -5.43 -1.72 2.81
CA LYS A 59 -5.63 -1.68 4.26
C LYS A 59 -4.77 -0.60 4.87
N TYR A 60 -5.22 -0.10 6.01
CA TYR A 60 -4.64 1.05 6.68
C TYR A 60 -4.14 0.69 8.09
N ASP A 61 -3.15 1.45 8.57
CA ASP A 61 -2.78 1.49 9.98
C ASP A 61 -3.62 2.53 10.76
N ASN A 62 -3.36 2.66 12.06
CA ASN A 62 -4.04 3.60 12.95
C ASN A 62 -3.74 5.08 12.65
N ALA A 63 -2.70 5.38 11.86
CA ALA A 63 -2.38 6.71 11.36
C ALA A 63 -3.00 6.99 9.97
N ASN A 64 -3.89 6.10 9.48
CA ASN A 64 -4.52 6.16 8.15
C ASN A 64 -3.52 6.07 6.98
N ARG A 65 -2.34 5.48 7.19
CA ARG A 65 -1.37 5.23 6.13
C ARG A 65 -1.68 3.88 5.48
N VAL A 66 -1.57 3.80 4.16
CA VAL A 66 -1.74 2.52 3.43
C VAL A 66 -0.56 1.61 3.73
N ILE A 67 -0.84 0.43 4.28
CA ILE A 67 0.18 -0.54 4.69
C ILE A 67 0.14 -1.84 3.87
N ILE A 68 -1.04 -2.29 3.44
CA ILE A 68 -1.21 -3.50 2.63
C ILE A 68 -2.03 -3.16 1.40
N GLN A 69 -1.65 -3.71 0.27
CA GLN A 69 -2.41 -3.60 -0.98
C GLN A 69 -2.36 -4.91 -1.76
N GLY A 70 -3.42 -5.19 -2.51
CA GLY A 70 -3.50 -6.42 -3.28
C GLY A 70 -4.79 -6.55 -4.07
N ILE A 71 -5.14 -7.80 -4.39
CA ILE A 71 -6.40 -8.15 -5.04
C ILE A 71 -7.26 -8.95 -4.06
N TYR A 72 -8.48 -8.52 -3.90
CA TYR A 72 -9.56 -9.23 -3.23
C TYR A 72 -10.46 -9.86 -4.28
N THR A 73 -10.77 -11.14 -4.15
CA THR A 73 -11.69 -11.86 -5.02
C THR A 73 -12.96 -12.18 -4.24
N HIS A 74 -14.06 -11.55 -4.63
CA HIS A 74 -15.39 -11.83 -4.06
C HIS A 74 -16.00 -13.09 -4.71
N GLY A 75 -16.85 -13.81 -3.97
CA GLY A 75 -17.50 -15.04 -4.48
C GLY A 75 -18.53 -14.81 -5.60
N SER A 76 -18.94 -13.57 -5.83
CA SER A 76 -19.94 -13.19 -6.85
C SER A 76 -19.55 -11.89 -7.54
N VAL A 77 -20.04 -11.68 -8.73
CA VAL A 77 -19.92 -10.41 -9.46
C VAL A 77 -20.85 -9.39 -8.80
N LEU A 78 -20.27 -8.33 -8.26
CA LEU A 78 -21.01 -7.22 -7.65
C LEU A 78 -20.71 -5.91 -8.38
N ASN A 79 -21.72 -5.07 -8.54
CA ASN A 79 -21.49 -3.68 -8.97
C ASN A 79 -21.08 -2.81 -7.78
N GLN A 80 -20.81 -1.52 -8.03
CA GLN A 80 -20.34 -0.59 -6.99
C GLN A 80 -21.30 -0.51 -5.79
N SER A 81 -22.59 -0.32 -6.00
CA SER A 81 -23.56 -0.16 -4.93
C SER A 81 -23.78 -1.44 -4.11
N GLN A 82 -23.74 -2.60 -4.77
CA GLN A 82 -23.83 -3.90 -4.11
C GLN A 82 -22.61 -4.17 -3.26
N MET A 83 -21.39 -3.85 -3.75
CA MET A 83 -20.17 -4.00 -2.96
C MET A 83 -20.14 -3.02 -1.80
N GLN A 84 -20.62 -1.77 -1.97
CA GLN A 84 -20.73 -0.82 -0.86
C GLN A 84 -21.73 -1.31 0.20
N ALA A 85 -22.86 -1.89 -0.22
CA ALA A 85 -23.82 -2.49 0.70
C ALA A 85 -23.23 -3.67 1.46
N TYR A 86 -22.45 -4.53 0.78
CA TYR A 86 -21.71 -5.65 1.39
C TYR A 86 -20.74 -5.16 2.48
N ILE A 87 -19.95 -4.11 2.18
CA ILE A 87 -19.01 -3.50 3.14
C ILE A 87 -19.72 -2.91 4.37
N ASN A 88 -20.90 -2.34 4.16
CA ASN A 88 -21.69 -1.72 5.23
C ASN A 88 -22.48 -2.74 6.07
N ASP A 89 -22.58 -3.99 5.63
CA ASP A 89 -23.32 -5.03 6.35
C ASP A 89 -22.46 -5.63 7.48
N PRO A 90 -22.85 -5.45 8.75
CA PRO A 90 -22.11 -6.01 9.89
C PRO A 90 -22.05 -7.54 9.90
N ALA A 91 -22.98 -8.22 9.25
CA ALA A 91 -22.96 -9.67 9.13
C ALA A 91 -21.88 -10.16 8.14
N GLN A 92 -21.54 -9.33 7.14
CA GLN A 92 -20.53 -9.64 6.14
C GLN A 92 -19.15 -9.12 6.55
N VAL A 93 -19.08 -7.95 7.18
CA VAL A 93 -17.83 -7.28 7.56
C VAL A 93 -17.87 -6.90 9.05
N PRO A 94 -17.83 -7.90 9.97
CA PRO A 94 -17.99 -7.68 11.40
C PRO A 94 -16.86 -6.88 12.05
N CYS A 95 -15.70 -6.77 11.43
CA CYS A 95 -14.58 -6.00 11.98
C CYS A 95 -14.97 -4.53 12.22
N TYR A 96 -15.77 -3.95 11.35
CA TYR A 96 -16.19 -2.55 11.49
C TYR A 96 -17.17 -2.30 12.65
N THR A 97 -17.95 -3.30 13.07
CA THR A 97 -18.78 -3.19 14.26
C THR A 97 -18.01 -3.29 15.57
N ASN A 98 -16.84 -3.94 15.52
CA ASN A 98 -15.93 -4.06 16.64
C ASN A 98 -14.88 -2.92 16.68
N ASN A 99 -15.11 -1.84 15.94
CA ASN A 99 -14.18 -0.69 15.81
C ASN A 99 -12.75 -1.09 15.31
N SER A 100 -12.64 -2.20 14.59
CA SER A 100 -11.39 -2.63 13.98
C SER A 100 -11.29 -2.09 12.56
N TYR A 101 -10.90 -0.82 12.44
CA TYR A 101 -10.80 -0.11 11.16
C TYR A 101 -9.40 -0.12 10.56
N TYR A 102 -8.42 -0.71 11.24
CA TYR A 102 -7.02 -0.70 10.85
C TYR A 102 -6.31 -2.00 11.27
N GLU A 103 -5.24 -2.30 10.58
CA GLU A 103 -4.33 -3.36 10.99
C GLU A 103 -3.31 -2.83 12.00
N ILE A 104 -2.88 -3.70 12.92
CA ILE A 104 -1.83 -3.40 13.90
C ILE A 104 -0.54 -4.12 13.53
N ARG A 105 0.58 -3.65 14.07
CA ARG A 105 1.84 -4.38 13.99
C ARG A 105 1.73 -5.69 14.76
N GLN A 106 2.14 -6.78 14.11
CA GLN A 106 2.06 -8.13 14.67
C GLN A 106 3.19 -8.98 14.09
N SER A 107 3.83 -9.79 14.93
CA SER A 107 4.87 -10.70 14.50
C SER A 107 4.37 -11.66 13.42
N GLY A 108 5.14 -11.81 12.34
CA GLY A 108 4.86 -12.64 11.19
C GLY A 108 5.43 -12.08 9.90
N SER A 109 5.40 -12.85 8.82
CA SER A 109 6.07 -12.52 7.54
C SER A 109 5.67 -11.19 6.91
N SER A 110 4.48 -10.67 7.22
CA SER A 110 4.01 -9.35 6.79
C SER A 110 4.31 -8.25 7.80
N GLY A 111 4.55 -8.59 9.08
CA GLY A 111 4.65 -7.64 10.18
C GLY A 111 3.33 -6.97 10.56
N TYR A 112 2.19 -7.42 10.03
CA TYR A 112 0.87 -6.83 10.26
C TYR A 112 -0.17 -7.91 10.58
N SER A 113 -1.20 -7.52 11.35
CA SER A 113 -2.39 -8.32 11.56
C SER A 113 -3.21 -8.48 10.29
N ASN A 114 -4.24 -9.32 10.33
CA ASN A 114 -5.23 -9.48 9.26
C ASN A 114 -6.64 -9.47 9.88
N GLN A 115 -6.96 -8.39 10.61
CA GLN A 115 -8.23 -8.25 11.35
C GLN A 115 -9.27 -7.41 10.64
N CYS A 116 -8.86 -6.52 9.71
CA CYS A 116 -9.76 -5.69 8.94
C CYS A 116 -10.14 -6.33 7.60
N PHE A 117 -11.21 -5.81 7.01
CA PHE A 117 -11.63 -6.23 5.67
C PHE A 117 -10.62 -5.81 4.58
N PRO A 118 -10.36 -6.69 3.59
CA PRO A 118 -10.76 -8.10 3.48
C PRO A 118 -9.83 -9.00 4.31
N ALA A 119 -10.42 -9.97 5.07
CA ALA A 119 -9.65 -10.91 5.89
C ALA A 119 -9.36 -12.25 5.17
N SER A 120 -9.99 -12.50 4.02
CA SER A 120 -9.81 -13.69 3.20
C SER A 120 -10.10 -13.38 1.73
N GLY A 121 -9.77 -14.32 0.83
CA GLY A 121 -9.92 -14.13 -0.62
C GLY A 121 -8.93 -13.10 -1.19
N THR A 122 -7.79 -12.92 -0.54
CA THR A 122 -6.79 -11.92 -0.86
C THR A 122 -5.56 -12.51 -1.53
N GLU A 123 -5.00 -11.73 -2.45
CA GLU A 123 -3.65 -11.89 -2.97
C GLU A 123 -2.89 -10.59 -2.67
N GLU A 124 -1.99 -10.62 -1.69
CA GLU A 124 -1.17 -9.46 -1.33
C GLU A 124 -0.17 -9.18 -2.46
N ARG A 125 -0.07 -7.89 -2.84
CA ARG A 125 0.83 -7.40 -3.89
C ARG A 125 1.82 -6.35 -3.42
N GLY A 126 1.58 -5.79 -2.24
CA GLY A 126 2.48 -4.81 -1.65
C GLY A 126 2.25 -4.60 -0.17
N TYR A 127 3.35 -4.25 0.50
CA TYR A 127 3.40 -3.80 1.88
C TYR A 127 4.19 -2.51 1.96
N ASN A 128 3.77 -1.60 2.81
CA ASN A 128 4.55 -0.42 3.19
C ASN A 128 4.85 -0.49 4.68
N TYR A 129 6.06 -0.12 5.06
CA TYR A 129 6.54 -0.12 6.43
C TYR A 129 6.92 1.31 6.85
N TYR A 130 6.62 1.61 8.09
CA TYR A 130 6.82 2.92 8.69
C TYR A 130 7.43 2.77 10.08
N ASP A 131 8.04 3.84 10.57
CA ASP A 131 8.43 4.05 11.95
C ASP A 131 9.65 3.25 12.44
N ASN A 132 10.03 2.14 11.81
CA ASN A 132 11.19 1.33 12.18
C ASN A 132 11.65 0.43 11.01
N TYR A 133 12.73 -0.34 11.24
CA TYR A 133 13.30 -1.29 10.27
C TYR A 133 13.01 -2.76 10.60
N ASP A 134 12.16 -3.02 11.57
CA ASP A 134 11.67 -4.34 11.97
C ASP A 134 10.38 -4.64 11.17
N PHE A 135 10.51 -5.26 9.99
CA PHE A 135 9.40 -5.42 9.04
C PHE A 135 8.54 -6.64 9.34
N ASP A 136 9.08 -7.67 9.99
CA ASP A 136 8.31 -8.84 10.41
C ASP A 136 7.84 -8.77 11.87
N PHE A 137 8.22 -7.70 12.57
CA PHE A 137 7.82 -7.38 13.93
C PHE A 137 8.22 -8.45 14.95
N ASP A 138 9.45 -8.95 14.83
CA ASP A 138 10.03 -9.93 15.76
C ASP A 138 10.83 -9.28 16.90
N GLY A 139 10.97 -7.97 16.90
CA GLY A 139 11.72 -7.18 17.88
C GLY A 139 13.13 -6.82 17.44
N ASN A 140 13.54 -7.23 16.24
CA ASN A 140 14.85 -6.95 15.69
C ASN A 140 14.75 -6.18 14.38
N ALA A 141 15.71 -5.31 14.08
CA ALA A 141 15.76 -4.66 12.79
C ALA A 141 16.20 -5.65 11.70
N ASP A 142 15.38 -5.82 10.67
CA ASP A 142 15.71 -6.66 9.50
C ASP A 142 16.80 -6.06 8.60
N TYR A 143 16.92 -4.74 8.65
CA TYR A 143 17.79 -4.00 7.74
C TYR A 143 18.61 -2.95 8.48
N SER A 144 19.85 -2.75 8.02
CA SER A 144 20.76 -1.70 8.49
C SER A 144 21.37 -0.97 7.31
N LYS A 145 21.68 0.32 7.51
CA LYS A 145 22.46 1.10 6.55
C LYS A 145 23.82 0.45 6.31
N GLN A 146 24.25 0.40 5.07
CA GLN A 146 25.59 -0.09 4.70
C GLN A 146 26.54 1.09 4.50
N ASN A 147 27.70 1.05 5.15
CA ASN A 147 28.74 2.04 4.93
C ASN A 147 29.38 1.82 3.56
N GLN A 148 29.45 2.88 2.74
CA GLN A 148 30.04 2.86 1.41
C GLN A 148 31.45 3.48 1.38
N GLY A 149 31.93 4.01 2.52
CA GLY A 149 33.25 4.63 2.65
C GLY A 149 33.35 5.99 1.98
N LEU A 150 32.22 6.67 1.78
CA LEU A 150 32.20 8.04 1.25
C LEU A 150 32.68 9.03 2.33
N THR A 151 33.31 10.12 1.89
CA THR A 151 33.67 11.21 2.81
C THR A 151 32.38 11.85 3.34
N ASP A 152 32.34 12.10 4.66
CA ASP A 152 31.19 12.70 5.36
C ASP A 152 29.87 11.88 5.26
N GLU A 153 29.96 10.57 5.04
CA GLU A 153 28.81 9.69 5.00
C GLU A 153 28.04 9.69 6.33
N ALA A 154 26.77 10.12 6.29
CA ALA A 154 25.95 10.26 7.47
C ALA A 154 25.57 8.89 8.10
N THR A 155 25.41 8.88 9.42
CA THR A 155 24.91 7.72 10.18
C THR A 155 23.39 7.70 10.14
N ALA A 156 22.80 6.50 9.94
CA ALA A 156 21.37 6.34 10.04
C ALA A 156 20.87 6.53 11.48
N THR A 157 19.68 7.13 11.60
CA THR A 157 18.98 7.28 12.88
C THR A 157 17.95 6.17 13.08
N ASP A 158 17.71 5.80 14.33
CA ASP A 158 16.57 4.95 14.73
C ASP A 158 15.30 5.77 15.01
N LEU A 159 15.40 7.10 15.00
CA LEU A 159 14.27 8.02 15.17
C LEU A 159 13.51 8.19 13.86
N THR A 160 12.77 7.16 13.45
CA THR A 160 12.08 7.10 12.15
C THR A 160 10.57 7.23 12.26
N TYR A 161 10.05 7.65 13.41
CA TYR A 161 8.61 7.80 13.63
C TYR A 161 7.97 8.74 12.59
N GLY A 162 6.92 8.27 11.91
CA GLY A 162 6.23 8.98 10.83
C GLY A 162 6.86 8.77 9.44
N LEU A 163 8.09 8.27 9.34
CA LEU A 163 8.77 8.07 8.07
C LEU A 163 8.42 6.72 7.44
N ALA A 164 8.39 6.69 6.11
CA ALA A 164 8.30 5.45 5.33
C ALA A 164 9.69 4.80 5.29
N THR A 165 9.87 3.71 6.02
CA THR A 165 11.16 3.02 6.15
C THR A 165 11.37 1.96 5.08
N GLY A 166 10.29 1.43 4.49
CA GLY A 166 10.44 0.50 3.39
C GLY A 166 9.15 0.05 2.74
N SER A 167 9.31 -0.74 1.70
CA SER A 167 8.22 -1.38 0.98
C SER A 167 8.60 -2.77 0.47
N LYS A 168 7.58 -3.64 0.34
CA LYS A 168 7.68 -4.92 -0.38
C LYS A 168 6.66 -4.90 -1.52
N LYS A 169 7.09 -5.22 -2.75
CA LYS A 169 6.22 -5.31 -3.94
C LYS A 169 6.38 -6.69 -4.58
N LYS A 170 5.29 -7.40 -4.79
CA LYS A 170 5.30 -8.74 -5.36
C LYS A 170 5.58 -8.69 -6.86
N ILE A 171 6.50 -9.53 -7.35
CA ILE A 171 6.64 -9.77 -8.78
C ILE A 171 5.52 -10.70 -9.20
N LEU A 172 4.62 -10.21 -10.06
CA LEU A 172 3.43 -10.96 -10.46
C LEU A 172 3.80 -12.27 -11.15
N GLY A 173 3.05 -13.33 -10.81
CA GLY A 173 3.30 -14.68 -11.32
C GLY A 173 4.45 -15.42 -10.63
N THR A 174 5.05 -14.85 -9.58
CA THR A 174 6.12 -15.46 -8.79
C THR A 174 5.83 -15.38 -7.29
N SER A 175 6.67 -16.03 -6.49
CA SER A 175 6.71 -15.86 -5.03
C SER A 175 7.69 -14.78 -4.57
N THR A 176 8.37 -14.11 -5.49
CA THR A 176 9.45 -13.15 -5.20
C THR A 176 8.91 -11.77 -4.87
N TRP A 177 9.54 -11.13 -3.89
CA TRP A 177 9.25 -9.77 -3.47
C TRP A 177 10.43 -8.84 -3.80
N LEU A 178 10.13 -7.70 -4.40
CA LEU A 178 11.05 -6.58 -4.46
C LEU A 178 10.93 -5.82 -3.16
N ILE A 179 12.06 -5.61 -2.50
CA ILE A 179 12.14 -4.94 -1.20
C ILE A 179 12.94 -3.67 -1.40
N GLU A 180 12.44 -2.57 -0.90
CA GLU A 180 13.11 -1.28 -0.87
C GLU A 180 13.12 -0.77 0.57
N VAL A 181 14.27 -0.29 1.04
CA VAL A 181 14.48 0.23 2.39
C VAL A 181 15.16 1.57 2.30
N SER A 182 14.58 2.57 2.96
CA SER A 182 15.10 3.95 3.00
C SER A 182 15.65 4.24 4.39
N PHE A 183 16.90 4.66 4.47
CA PHE A 183 17.57 5.06 5.72
C PHE A 183 17.67 6.57 5.80
N TYR A 184 17.50 7.10 7.00
CA TYR A 184 17.43 8.53 7.28
C TYR A 184 18.51 8.94 8.29
N ASP A 185 18.97 10.19 8.20
CA ASP A 185 19.81 10.82 9.22
C ASP A 185 18.96 11.39 10.37
N GLN A 186 19.60 11.99 11.35
CA GLN A 186 18.94 12.63 12.50
C GLN A 186 18.06 13.85 12.14
N TYR A 187 18.17 14.36 10.92
CA TYR A 187 17.40 15.48 10.39
C TYR A 187 16.30 15.03 9.42
N TYR A 188 16.08 13.69 9.33
CA TYR A 188 15.11 13.04 8.45
C TYR A 188 15.39 13.16 6.94
N HIS A 189 16.65 13.45 6.56
CA HIS A 189 17.06 13.35 5.17
C HIS A 189 17.27 11.88 4.78
N ALA A 190 16.78 11.49 3.61
CA ALA A 190 17.05 10.14 3.09
C ALA A 190 18.50 10.06 2.61
N ILE A 191 19.30 9.27 3.35
CA ILE A 191 20.76 9.14 3.12
C ILE A 191 21.14 7.88 2.38
N GLN A 192 20.31 6.84 2.42
CA GLN A 192 20.54 5.64 1.63
C GLN A 192 19.23 4.98 1.28
N VAL A 193 19.10 4.51 0.05
CA VAL A 193 18.06 3.59 -0.39
C VAL A 193 18.71 2.28 -0.79
N ARG A 194 18.19 1.18 -0.28
CA ARG A 194 18.62 -0.17 -0.63
C ARG A 194 17.46 -0.94 -1.25
N SER A 195 17.73 -1.70 -2.30
CA SER A 195 16.76 -2.61 -2.89
C SER A 195 17.39 -3.94 -3.27
N ASN A 196 16.63 -5.04 -3.19
CA ASN A 196 17.07 -6.28 -3.77
C ASN A 196 16.96 -6.22 -5.30
N ASN A 197 17.90 -6.90 -5.99
CA ASN A 197 17.92 -6.93 -7.44
C ASN A 197 17.02 -8.05 -7.97
N GLN A 198 16.10 -7.72 -8.89
CA GLN A 198 15.17 -8.70 -9.47
C GLN A 198 15.82 -9.64 -10.50
N ILE A 199 16.97 -9.24 -11.05
CA ILE A 199 17.65 -9.97 -12.13
C ILE A 199 18.77 -10.86 -11.56
N LYS A 200 19.46 -10.35 -10.53
CA LYS A 200 20.58 -11.05 -9.88
C LYS A 200 20.20 -11.43 -8.46
N THR A 201 20.11 -12.70 -8.18
CA THR A 201 19.89 -13.22 -6.81
C THR A 201 21.08 -12.87 -5.91
N ASN A 202 20.81 -12.55 -4.66
CA ASN A 202 21.80 -12.17 -3.63
C ASN A 202 22.61 -10.89 -3.95
N VAL A 203 22.10 -10.03 -4.83
CA VAL A 203 22.65 -8.69 -5.08
C VAL A 203 21.69 -7.66 -4.51
N THR A 204 22.24 -6.69 -3.81
CA THR A 204 21.51 -5.52 -3.29
C THR A 204 22.02 -4.28 -4.02
N ASP A 205 21.09 -3.52 -4.57
CA ASP A 205 21.39 -2.23 -5.15
C ASP A 205 21.36 -1.16 -4.06
N HIS A 206 22.30 -0.23 -4.10
CA HIS A 206 22.41 0.86 -3.14
C HIS A 206 22.47 2.21 -3.86
N THR A 207 21.73 3.17 -3.36
CA THR A 207 21.95 4.59 -3.68
C THR A 207 22.23 5.28 -2.35
N THR A 208 23.41 5.87 -2.19
CA THR A 208 23.83 6.58 -0.99
C THR A 208 24.04 8.03 -1.33
N ASN A 209 23.48 8.93 -0.56
CA ASN A 209 23.61 10.37 -0.72
C ASN A 209 24.42 10.94 0.45
N VAL A 210 25.46 11.70 0.16
CA VAL A 210 26.06 12.62 1.12
C VAL A 210 25.27 13.93 1.05
N VAL A 211 24.73 14.36 2.15
CA VAL A 211 23.88 15.56 2.19
C VAL A 211 24.47 16.61 3.13
N ASN A 212 24.30 17.89 2.77
CA ASN A 212 24.60 18.99 3.68
C ASN A 212 23.49 19.14 4.73
N PHE A 213 23.68 20.07 5.69
CA PHE A 213 22.72 20.33 6.76
C PHE A 213 21.34 20.77 6.27
N ALA A 214 21.21 21.23 5.02
CA ALA A 214 19.94 21.60 4.39
C ALA A 214 19.31 20.46 3.59
N GLY A 215 19.89 19.23 3.63
CA GLY A 215 19.40 18.06 2.92
C GLY A 215 19.69 18.06 1.41
N GLN A 216 20.57 18.94 0.94
CA GLN A 216 20.96 18.95 -0.47
C GLN A 216 22.06 17.92 -0.69
N ALA A 217 21.92 17.07 -1.71
CA ALA A 217 22.93 16.09 -2.05
C ALA A 217 24.21 16.79 -2.54
N LEU A 218 25.34 16.32 -2.02
CA LEU A 218 26.70 16.75 -2.40
C LEU A 218 27.35 15.70 -3.33
N GLU A 219 27.06 14.42 -3.10
CA GLU A 219 27.49 13.26 -3.89
C GLU A 219 26.36 12.21 -3.89
#